data_adbc2743129bb5821a4f9f5a0dbcbeb0
#
_entry.id   adbc2743129bb5821a4f9f5a0dbcbeb0
#
_cell.length_a   1.000
_cell.length_b   1.000
_cell.length_c   1.000
_cell.angle_alpha   90.00
_cell.angle_beta   90.00
_cell.angle_gamma   90.00
#
_symmetry.space_group_name_H-M   'P 1'
#
loop_
_entity.id
_entity.type
_entity.pdbx_description
1 polymer ?
#
loop_
_entity_poly.entity_id
_entity_poly.type
_entity_poly.pdbx_seq_one_letter_code
_entity_poly.pdbx_strand_id
1 'polypeptide(L)'
;MGPLHRWKPTALAAGPFAGLQGGAVASLLTAEIEAQASLRKWGAAISASAWFLRPTPMTDLRAELSVVSEGGRVSVIDNTLWPASEDQPCATVRVTLSRERAVEIEGFTDPVRAATDPTRFPVRSRRAAHGKPWFMDAMETREGDGVAWFRLDHAIIDGAGCLPLSSVLGPADWTHGIARPIQNVVADPNPNLTVQLFRPPSGPWVGVRAETRWRPAAGLGAGSGVLLDAIGEIGRVSMSVILVPFPKRADKVAAEGASKPMPASD
;
A
#
# COMPACT_ATOMS: atom_id res chain seq x y z
N MET A 1 -19.14 5.75 17.01
CA MET A 1 -19.06 6.02 15.55
C MET A 1 -18.18 7.25 15.38
N GLY A 2 -17.07 7.11 14.64
CA GLY A 2 -16.20 8.22 14.27
C GLY A 2 -16.85 9.08 13.16
N PRO A 3 -16.24 10.21 12.78
CA PRO A 3 -16.71 11.00 11.68
C PRO A 3 -16.65 10.18 10.38
N LEU A 4 -17.71 10.23 9.59
CA LEU A 4 -17.78 9.63 8.27
C LEU A 4 -17.04 10.54 7.28
N HIS A 5 -15.94 10.07 6.73
CA HIS A 5 -15.20 10.80 5.70
C HIS A 5 -15.61 10.34 4.30
N ARG A 6 -15.67 11.29 3.36
CA ARG A 6 -15.98 11.03 1.95
C ARG A 6 -14.76 11.34 1.10
N TRP A 7 -14.46 10.46 0.16
CA TRP A 7 -13.30 10.54 -0.71
C TRP A 7 -13.68 10.38 -2.16
N LYS A 8 -13.04 11.15 -3.00
CA LYS A 8 -13.13 11.03 -4.45
C LYS A 8 -11.75 10.64 -4.99
N PRO A 9 -11.56 9.40 -5.50
CA PRO A 9 -10.26 8.99 -6.00
C PRO A 9 -9.90 9.73 -7.29
N THR A 10 -8.62 10.04 -7.43
CA THR A 10 -8.04 10.54 -8.69
C THR A 10 -7.55 9.38 -9.56
N ALA A 11 -7.27 9.65 -10.83
CA ALA A 11 -6.72 8.66 -11.74
C ALA A 11 -5.37 8.08 -11.25
N LEU A 12 -4.60 8.87 -10.48
CA LEU A 12 -3.33 8.43 -9.89
C LEU A 12 -3.50 7.39 -8.78
N ALA A 13 -4.70 7.14 -8.27
CA ALA A 13 -4.95 6.08 -7.30
C ALA A 13 -5.31 4.74 -7.95
N ALA A 14 -5.43 4.68 -9.29
CA ALA A 14 -5.80 3.46 -10.02
C ALA A 14 -4.73 2.36 -9.88
N GLY A 15 -5.19 1.12 -9.83
CA GLY A 15 -4.35 -0.07 -9.81
C GLY A 15 -4.05 -0.62 -11.21
N PRO A 16 -3.20 -1.65 -11.30
CA PRO A 16 -2.94 -2.38 -12.55
C PRO A 16 -4.13 -3.27 -12.96
N PHE A 17 -5.03 -3.52 -12.04
CA PHE A 17 -6.30 -4.24 -12.25
C PHE A 17 -7.48 -3.25 -12.23
N ALA A 18 -8.69 -3.73 -12.36
CA ALA A 18 -9.87 -2.87 -12.21
C ALA A 18 -9.97 -2.31 -10.78
N GLY A 19 -10.01 -0.98 -10.66
CA GLY A 19 -10.17 -0.27 -9.38
C GLY A 19 -8.91 0.39 -8.85
N LEU A 20 -8.93 0.72 -7.56
CA LEU A 20 -7.84 1.37 -6.85
C LEU A 20 -6.71 0.37 -6.52
N GLN A 21 -5.49 0.88 -6.49
CA GLN A 21 -4.32 0.12 -6.04
C GLN A 21 -4.36 -0.05 -4.50
N GLY A 22 -3.99 -1.26 -4.03
CA GLY A 22 -4.07 -1.62 -2.61
C GLY A 22 -3.28 -0.69 -1.70
N GLY A 23 -2.05 -0.34 -2.09
CA GLY A 23 -1.22 0.57 -1.33
C GLY A 23 -1.79 2.00 -1.24
N ALA A 24 -2.48 2.48 -2.30
CA ALA A 24 -3.18 3.77 -2.23
C ALA A 24 -4.33 3.72 -1.23
N VAL A 25 -5.10 2.63 -1.23
CA VAL A 25 -6.21 2.40 -0.28
C VAL A 25 -5.68 2.30 1.16
N ALA A 26 -4.65 1.49 1.39
CA ALA A 26 -4.05 1.34 2.72
C ALA A 26 -3.45 2.66 3.23
N SER A 27 -2.78 3.42 2.34
CA SER A 27 -2.24 4.74 2.67
C SER A 27 -3.34 5.73 3.07
N LEU A 28 -4.44 5.80 2.30
CA LEU A 28 -5.57 6.68 2.60
C LEU A 28 -6.15 6.41 4.00
N LEU A 29 -6.51 5.14 4.26
CA LEU A 29 -7.13 4.74 5.52
C LEU A 29 -6.21 4.97 6.72
N THR A 30 -4.90 4.75 6.54
CA THR A 30 -3.92 5.01 7.59
C THR A 30 -3.70 6.50 7.80
N ALA A 31 -3.67 7.31 6.74
CA ALA A 31 -3.51 8.77 6.85
C ALA A 31 -4.64 9.42 7.66
N GLU A 32 -5.88 8.96 7.50
CA GLU A 32 -7.01 9.41 8.31
C GLU A 32 -6.80 9.10 9.81
N ILE A 33 -6.29 7.90 10.14
CA ILE A 33 -6.00 7.53 11.53
C ILE A 33 -4.86 8.40 12.07
N GLU A 34 -3.77 8.59 11.30
CA GLU A 34 -2.63 9.42 11.72
C GLU A 34 -3.04 10.88 11.95
N ALA A 35 -3.91 11.43 11.09
CA ALA A 35 -4.46 12.78 11.26
C ALA A 35 -5.26 12.92 12.57
N GLN A 36 -6.08 11.93 12.91
CA GLN A 36 -6.81 11.89 14.17
C GLN A 36 -5.89 11.64 15.38
N ALA A 37 -4.81 10.87 15.20
CA ALA A 37 -3.88 10.52 16.26
C ALA A 37 -3.24 11.76 16.92
N SER A 38 -2.91 12.77 16.13
CA SER A 38 -2.38 14.05 16.62
C SER A 38 -3.38 14.77 17.51
N LEU A 39 -4.66 14.82 17.12
CA LEU A 39 -5.74 15.45 17.88
C LEU A 39 -6.07 14.69 19.17
N ARG A 40 -6.05 13.37 19.10
CA ARG A 40 -6.41 12.46 20.19
C ARG A 40 -5.23 12.11 21.10
N LYS A 41 -4.02 12.53 20.75
CA LYS A 41 -2.77 12.20 21.47
C LYS A 41 -2.54 10.69 21.61
N TRP A 42 -2.86 9.91 20.57
CA TRP A 42 -2.65 8.46 20.57
C TRP A 42 -1.20 8.05 20.39
N GLY A 43 -0.31 8.99 20.02
CA GLY A 43 1.10 8.75 19.71
C GLY A 43 1.34 8.48 18.24
N ALA A 44 2.52 7.93 17.91
CA ALA A 44 2.94 7.62 16.56
C ALA A 44 2.37 6.28 16.08
N ALA A 45 1.97 6.20 14.84
CA ALA A 45 1.58 4.94 14.20
C ALA A 45 2.83 4.05 14.00
N ILE A 46 2.84 2.86 14.57
CA ILE A 46 3.96 1.92 14.55
C ILE A 46 3.69 0.66 13.70
N SER A 47 2.43 0.35 13.43
CA SER A 47 2.08 -0.71 12.50
C SER A 47 0.73 -0.48 11.84
N ALA A 48 0.59 -0.99 10.61
CA ALA A 48 -0.67 -1.09 9.90
C ALA A 48 -0.84 -2.48 9.30
N SER A 49 -2.03 -3.06 9.46
CA SER A 49 -2.44 -4.28 8.78
C SER A 49 -3.67 -3.99 7.96
N ALA A 50 -3.56 -4.12 6.64
CA ALA A 50 -4.61 -3.91 5.67
C ALA A 50 -5.15 -5.23 5.13
N TRP A 51 -6.46 -5.31 4.91
CA TRP A 51 -7.13 -6.38 4.20
C TRP A 51 -7.93 -5.80 3.04
N PHE A 52 -7.68 -6.32 1.84
CA PHE A 52 -8.38 -5.96 0.62
C PHE A 52 -9.45 -7.00 0.36
N LEU A 53 -10.68 -6.70 0.80
CA LEU A 53 -11.80 -7.65 0.86
C LEU A 53 -12.38 -7.91 -0.53
N ARG A 54 -12.30 -6.91 -1.41
CA ARG A 54 -12.69 -6.95 -2.82
C ARG A 54 -12.07 -5.77 -3.58
N PRO A 55 -12.06 -5.76 -4.93
CA PRO A 55 -11.58 -4.61 -5.69
C PRO A 55 -12.33 -3.33 -5.28
N THR A 56 -11.56 -2.30 -4.91
CA THR A 56 -12.12 -0.98 -4.56
C THR A 56 -12.40 -0.19 -5.84
N PRO A 57 -13.66 0.18 -6.15
CA PRO A 57 -13.98 0.85 -7.42
C PRO A 57 -13.48 2.30 -7.45
N MET A 58 -13.33 2.84 -8.66
CA MET A 58 -12.98 4.25 -8.94
C MET A 58 -14.21 5.17 -8.86
N THR A 59 -14.97 5.08 -7.78
CA THR A 59 -16.17 5.87 -7.51
C THR A 59 -16.01 6.63 -6.21
N ASP A 60 -16.97 7.46 -5.85
CA ASP A 60 -17.00 8.09 -4.53
C ASP A 60 -16.98 7.02 -3.43
N LEU A 61 -16.18 7.26 -2.40
CA LEU A 61 -15.94 6.35 -1.29
C LEU A 61 -16.35 7.00 0.03
N ARG A 62 -16.61 6.17 1.02
CA ARG A 62 -16.77 6.57 2.42
C ARG A 62 -15.89 5.73 3.31
N ALA A 63 -15.33 6.35 4.34
CA ALA A 63 -14.51 5.68 5.34
C ALA A 63 -15.01 5.98 6.75
N GLU A 64 -14.87 5.04 7.66
CA GLU A 64 -15.30 5.18 9.05
C GLU A 64 -14.25 4.61 10.00
N LEU A 65 -13.82 5.45 10.95
CA LEU A 65 -12.90 5.05 12.01
C LEU A 65 -13.65 4.45 13.20
N SER A 66 -13.08 3.39 13.75
CA SER A 66 -13.55 2.72 14.97
C SER A 66 -12.40 2.54 15.95
N VAL A 67 -12.55 3.04 17.17
CA VAL A 67 -11.58 2.82 18.25
C VAL A 67 -11.79 1.42 18.81
N VAL A 68 -10.81 0.53 18.57
CA VAL A 68 -10.83 -0.84 19.10
C VAL A 68 -10.36 -0.84 20.55
N SER A 69 -9.29 -0.10 20.83
CA SER A 69 -8.74 0.06 22.18
C SER A 69 -8.01 1.38 22.28
N GLU A 70 -8.21 2.08 23.40
CA GLU A 70 -7.47 3.30 23.74
C GLU A 70 -6.84 3.14 25.13
N GLY A 71 -5.54 2.85 25.15
CA GLY A 71 -4.79 2.65 26.38
C GLY A 71 -3.85 3.81 26.70
N GLY A 72 -3.23 3.75 27.89
CA GLY A 72 -2.28 4.78 28.35
C GLY A 72 -1.01 4.85 27.49
N ARG A 73 -0.56 3.76 26.86
CA ARG A 73 0.64 3.69 26.01
C ARG A 73 0.32 3.29 24.58
N VAL A 74 -0.59 2.36 24.37
CA VAL A 74 -0.93 1.79 23.07
C VAL A 74 -2.40 2.03 22.77
N SER A 75 -2.70 2.43 21.54
CA SER A 75 -4.06 2.54 21.02
C SER A 75 -4.16 1.72 19.71
N VAL A 76 -5.33 1.12 19.46
CA VAL A 76 -5.62 0.33 18.27
C VAL A 76 -6.88 0.87 17.62
N ILE A 77 -6.76 1.26 16.37
CA ILE A 77 -7.83 1.92 15.61
C ILE A 77 -8.05 1.18 14.30
N ASP A 78 -9.29 0.89 14.00
CA ASP A 78 -9.71 0.39 12.68
C ASP A 78 -10.22 1.53 11.81
N ASN A 79 -10.01 1.43 10.52
CA ASN A 79 -10.64 2.26 9.52
C ASN A 79 -11.11 1.39 8.37
N THR A 80 -12.38 1.47 8.01
CA THR A 80 -13.00 0.64 6.98
C THR A 80 -13.50 1.51 5.85
N LEU A 81 -13.38 1.01 4.61
CA LEU A 81 -13.71 1.71 3.37
C LEU A 81 -14.84 1.01 2.62
N TRP A 82 -15.80 1.81 2.14
CA TRP A 82 -16.91 1.37 1.28
C TRP A 82 -17.01 2.25 0.03
N PRO A 83 -17.56 1.75 -1.09
CA PRO A 83 -18.16 2.63 -2.08
C PRO A 83 -19.29 3.42 -1.42
N ALA A 84 -19.43 4.70 -1.76
CA ALA A 84 -20.41 5.56 -1.08
C ALA A 84 -21.86 5.08 -1.23
N SER A 85 -22.15 4.34 -2.31
CA SER A 85 -23.47 3.80 -2.66
C SER A 85 -23.72 2.36 -2.22
N GLU A 86 -22.76 1.72 -1.53
CA GLU A 86 -22.85 0.30 -1.20
C GLU A 86 -22.61 0.05 0.29
N ASP A 87 -23.18 -1.06 0.82
CA ASP A 87 -23.03 -1.44 2.23
C ASP A 87 -21.96 -2.52 2.45
N GLN A 88 -21.37 -3.07 1.38
CA GLN A 88 -20.28 -4.02 1.49
C GLN A 88 -18.92 -3.29 1.50
N PRO A 89 -18.07 -3.51 2.51
CA PRO A 89 -16.75 -2.90 2.57
C PRO A 89 -15.82 -3.43 1.47
N CYS A 90 -14.91 -2.57 1.00
CA CYS A 90 -13.85 -2.94 0.06
C CYS A 90 -12.55 -3.28 0.76
N ALA A 91 -12.22 -2.55 1.81
CA ALA A 91 -10.97 -2.71 2.55
C ALA A 91 -11.15 -2.30 4.00
N THR A 92 -10.28 -2.80 4.85
CA THR A 92 -10.11 -2.35 6.22
C THR A 92 -8.64 -2.28 6.58
N VAL A 93 -8.28 -1.32 7.43
CA VAL A 93 -6.94 -1.19 7.99
C VAL A 93 -7.04 -1.11 9.50
N ARG A 94 -6.23 -1.90 10.20
CA ARG A 94 -5.99 -1.77 11.64
C ARG A 94 -4.63 -1.14 11.86
N VAL A 95 -4.59 -0.04 12.61
CA VAL A 95 -3.36 0.67 12.98
C VAL A 95 -3.13 0.56 14.48
N THR A 96 -1.90 0.21 14.84
CA THR A 96 -1.41 0.30 16.22
C THR A 96 -0.60 1.58 16.37
N LEU A 97 -0.95 2.38 17.37
CA LEU A 97 -0.25 3.61 17.72
C LEU A 97 0.37 3.47 19.10
N SER A 98 1.51 4.09 19.31
CA SER A 98 2.20 4.08 20.62
C SER A 98 2.70 5.47 20.98
N ARG A 99 2.47 5.84 22.24
CA ARG A 99 3.13 6.99 22.83
C ARG A 99 4.58 6.63 23.14
N GLU A 100 5.50 7.46 22.66
CA GLU A 100 6.92 7.25 22.91
C GLU A 100 7.22 7.32 24.41
N ARG A 101 8.05 6.39 24.85
CA ARG A 101 8.57 6.34 26.22
C ARG A 101 9.96 5.76 26.18
N ALA A 102 10.95 6.59 26.46
CA ALA A 102 12.33 6.16 26.55
C ALA A 102 12.50 5.05 27.60
N VAL A 103 13.32 4.05 27.24
CA VAL A 103 13.76 2.98 28.14
C VAL A 103 15.25 2.87 28.02
N GLU A 104 15.95 3.00 29.12
CA GLU A 104 17.39 2.75 29.18
C GLU A 104 17.65 1.25 29.28
N ILE A 105 18.49 0.73 28.39
CA ILE A 105 18.89 -0.68 28.36
C ILE A 105 20.41 -0.70 28.42
N GLU A 106 20.96 -1.18 29.53
CA GLU A 106 22.39 -1.28 29.73
C GLU A 106 23.05 -2.17 28.66
N GLY A 107 24.13 -1.69 28.07
CA GLY A 107 24.86 -2.41 27.01
C GLY A 107 24.20 -2.39 25.64
N PHE A 108 23.03 -1.80 25.47
CA PHE A 108 22.43 -1.63 24.14
C PHE A 108 23.06 -0.44 23.42
N THR A 109 23.51 -0.68 22.20
CA THR A 109 23.97 0.37 21.29
C THR A 109 23.22 0.22 19.96
N ASP A 110 22.62 1.30 19.47
CA ASP A 110 21.98 1.31 18.15
C ASP A 110 23.01 0.93 17.07
N PRO A 111 22.71 -0.03 16.20
CA PRO A 111 23.63 -0.40 15.13
C PRO A 111 23.88 0.80 14.20
N VAL A 112 25.14 1.01 13.85
CA VAL A 112 25.52 2.02 12.86
C VAL A 112 24.85 1.65 11.53
N ARG A 113 24.11 2.58 10.96
CA ARG A 113 23.40 2.38 9.69
C ARG A 113 24.18 3.04 8.57
N ALA A 114 24.35 2.33 7.46
CA ALA A 114 24.94 2.90 6.26
C ALA A 114 23.87 3.75 5.58
N ALA A 115 24.12 5.06 5.51
CA ALA A 115 23.28 5.96 4.73
C ALA A 115 23.39 5.65 3.24
N THR A 116 22.26 5.74 2.54
CA THR A 116 22.19 5.55 1.09
C THR A 116 21.51 6.79 0.48
N ASP A 117 22.16 7.38 -0.51
CA ASP A 117 21.51 8.41 -1.33
C ASP A 117 20.77 7.73 -2.50
N PRO A 118 19.44 7.65 -2.47
CA PRO A 118 18.67 7.03 -3.54
C PRO A 118 18.82 7.75 -4.89
N THR A 119 19.19 9.03 -4.89
CA THR A 119 19.30 9.84 -6.13
C THR A 119 20.49 9.41 -7.00
N ARG A 120 21.47 8.68 -6.44
CA ARG A 120 22.58 8.12 -7.21
C ARG A 120 22.18 7.00 -8.17
N PHE A 121 21.01 6.37 -7.94
CA PHE A 121 20.51 5.31 -8.80
C PHE A 121 19.69 5.86 -9.97
N PRO A 122 19.66 5.17 -11.11
CA PRO A 122 18.89 5.61 -12.27
C PRO A 122 17.40 5.59 -11.95
N VAL A 123 16.68 6.56 -12.52
CA VAL A 123 15.21 6.57 -12.50
C VAL A 123 14.73 5.37 -13.31
N ARG A 124 13.89 4.55 -12.72
CA ARG A 124 13.24 3.45 -13.42
C ARG A 124 12.26 4.02 -14.44
N SER A 125 12.47 3.68 -15.74
CA SER A 125 11.56 4.11 -16.79
C SER A 125 10.15 3.62 -16.51
N ARG A 126 9.22 4.55 -16.32
CA ARG A 126 7.80 4.26 -16.13
C ARG A 126 7.19 4.01 -17.52
N ARG A 127 6.74 2.81 -17.77
CA ARG A 127 5.80 2.56 -18.87
C ARG A 127 4.42 2.62 -18.25
N ALA A 128 3.61 3.61 -18.67
CA ALA A 128 2.20 3.66 -18.32
C ALA A 128 1.57 2.29 -18.61
N ALA A 129 1.10 1.60 -17.57
CA ALA A 129 0.33 0.38 -17.78
C ALA A 129 -0.94 0.77 -18.53
N HIS A 130 -1.11 0.26 -19.73
CA HIS A 130 -2.31 0.49 -20.55
C HIS A 130 -2.57 1.94 -21.00
N GLY A 131 -1.55 2.82 -21.04
CA GLY A 131 -1.69 4.20 -21.53
C GLY A 131 -2.55 5.13 -20.69
N LYS A 132 -2.90 4.74 -19.46
CA LYS A 132 -3.66 5.54 -18.50
C LYS A 132 -2.83 5.79 -17.24
N PRO A 133 -2.97 6.95 -16.58
CA PRO A 133 -2.37 7.21 -15.29
C PRO A 133 -2.76 6.15 -14.26
N TRP A 134 -1.83 5.77 -13.41
CA TRP A 134 -2.04 4.83 -12.32
C TRP A 134 -1.12 5.13 -11.13
N PHE A 135 -1.22 4.39 -10.03
CA PHE A 135 -0.55 4.74 -8.78
C PHE A 135 0.98 4.80 -8.88
N MET A 136 1.61 4.02 -9.79
CA MET A 136 3.05 4.16 -10.02
C MET A 136 3.47 5.51 -10.59
N ASP A 137 2.56 6.22 -11.28
CA ASP A 137 2.84 7.56 -11.80
C ASP A 137 2.79 8.64 -10.71
N ALA A 138 2.26 8.31 -9.53
CA ALA A 138 2.28 9.16 -8.35
C ALA A 138 3.62 9.11 -7.58
N MET A 139 4.56 8.24 -8.02
CA MET A 139 5.83 8.01 -7.32
C MET A 139 7.01 8.08 -8.28
N GLU A 140 8.10 8.76 -7.89
CA GLU A 140 9.41 8.51 -8.50
C GLU A 140 9.95 7.16 -8.02
N THR A 141 10.47 6.35 -8.94
CA THR A 141 11.01 5.03 -8.63
C THR A 141 12.44 4.91 -9.11
N ARG A 142 13.32 4.41 -8.24
CA ARG A 142 14.73 4.13 -8.55
C ARG A 142 15.09 2.72 -8.08
N GLU A 143 16.12 2.11 -8.65
CA GLU A 143 16.52 0.77 -8.28
C GLU A 143 18.05 0.65 -8.26
N GLY A 144 18.59 0.09 -7.19
CA GLY A 144 20.01 -0.17 -7.03
C GLY A 144 20.31 -0.90 -5.72
N ASP A 145 21.42 -1.64 -5.70
CA ASP A 145 21.91 -2.41 -4.54
C ASP A 145 20.84 -3.38 -3.96
N GLY A 146 19.99 -3.95 -4.83
CA GLY A 146 18.93 -4.86 -4.41
C GLY A 146 17.76 -4.20 -3.68
N VAL A 147 17.63 -2.87 -3.77
CA VAL A 147 16.56 -2.07 -3.16
C VAL A 147 15.82 -1.33 -4.25
N ALA A 148 14.50 -1.39 -4.21
CA ALA A 148 13.64 -0.49 -4.96
C ALA A 148 13.28 0.71 -4.08
N TRP A 149 13.58 1.90 -4.56
CA TRP A 149 13.37 3.17 -3.88
C TRP A 149 12.18 3.92 -4.48
N PHE A 150 11.33 4.44 -3.63
CA PHE A 150 10.13 5.17 -3.99
C PHE A 150 10.09 6.51 -3.27
N ARG A 151 9.64 7.53 -3.98
CA ARG A 151 9.28 8.83 -3.43
C ARG A 151 7.90 9.21 -3.94
N LEU A 152 6.96 9.44 -3.04
CA LEU A 152 5.66 9.99 -3.41
C LEU A 152 5.83 11.44 -3.89
N ASP A 153 5.39 11.72 -5.12
CA ASP A 153 5.39 13.06 -5.71
C ASP A 153 4.08 13.81 -5.42
N HIS A 154 3.07 13.11 -4.89
CA HIS A 154 1.76 13.63 -4.58
C HIS A 154 1.34 13.25 -3.15
N ALA A 155 0.63 14.14 -2.48
CA ALA A 155 0.02 13.83 -1.18
C ALA A 155 -1.05 12.74 -1.34
N ILE A 156 -1.18 11.86 -0.34
CA ILE A 156 -2.23 10.83 -0.30
C ILE A 156 -3.62 11.46 -0.17
N ILE A 157 -3.70 12.57 0.58
CA ILE A 157 -4.90 13.37 0.77
C ILE A 157 -4.56 14.79 0.37
N ASP A 158 -5.34 15.38 -0.55
CA ASP A 158 -5.14 16.76 -0.98
C ASP A 158 -5.17 17.72 0.21
N GLY A 159 -4.16 18.60 0.27
CA GLY A 159 -4.01 19.58 1.35
C GLY A 159 -3.50 19.02 2.69
N ALA A 160 -3.29 17.70 2.81
CA ALA A 160 -2.64 17.11 3.98
C ALA A 160 -1.11 17.03 3.79
N GLY A 161 -0.38 17.12 4.90
CA GLY A 161 1.06 16.81 4.91
C GLY A 161 1.32 15.32 4.68
N CYS A 162 2.59 14.99 4.40
CA CYS A 162 3.04 13.60 4.35
C CYS A 162 3.10 13.05 5.79
N LEU A 163 2.32 12.02 6.07
CA LEU A 163 2.27 11.38 7.40
C LEU A 163 3.15 10.12 7.40
N PRO A 164 3.85 9.81 8.51
CA PRO A 164 4.95 8.83 8.51
C PRO A 164 4.57 7.45 8.00
N LEU A 165 3.59 6.78 8.61
CA LEU A 165 3.26 5.40 8.26
C LEU A 165 2.50 5.31 6.93
N SER A 166 1.56 6.21 6.67
CA SER A 166 0.79 6.22 5.42
C SER A 166 1.65 6.43 4.19
N SER A 167 2.77 7.18 4.30
CA SER A 167 3.72 7.36 3.20
C SER A 167 4.50 6.09 2.84
N VAL A 168 4.59 5.14 3.76
CA VAL A 168 5.31 3.87 3.58
C VAL A 168 4.44 2.82 2.90
N LEU A 169 3.12 2.82 3.11
CA LEU A 169 2.23 1.74 2.67
C LEU A 169 2.13 1.63 1.15
N GLY A 170 2.12 2.75 0.44
CA GLY A 170 2.15 2.77 -1.03
C GLY A 170 3.36 2.03 -1.60
N PRO A 171 4.60 2.45 -1.26
CA PRO A 171 5.82 1.73 -1.57
C PRO A 171 5.83 0.27 -1.11
N ALA A 172 5.41 0.00 0.12
CA ALA A 172 5.42 -1.34 0.73
C ALA A 172 4.53 -2.35 -0.01
N ASP A 173 3.42 -1.90 -0.59
CA ASP A 173 2.50 -2.76 -1.35
C ASP A 173 3.14 -3.33 -2.64
N TRP A 174 4.25 -2.74 -3.11
CA TRP A 174 5.00 -3.25 -4.25
C TRP A 174 5.95 -4.41 -3.93
N THR A 175 6.09 -4.81 -2.67
CA THR A 175 7.03 -5.86 -2.22
C THR A 175 6.97 -7.11 -3.10
N HIS A 176 5.78 -7.68 -3.31
CA HIS A 176 5.64 -8.88 -4.16
C HIS A 176 5.97 -8.59 -5.63
N GLY A 177 5.63 -7.41 -6.14
CA GLY A 177 5.84 -7.00 -7.52
C GLY A 177 7.30 -6.73 -7.89
N ILE A 178 8.12 -6.28 -6.91
CA ILE A 178 9.55 -6.02 -7.09
C ILE A 178 10.32 -7.33 -7.26
N ALA A 179 10.04 -8.33 -6.41
CA ALA A 179 10.81 -9.57 -6.28
C ALA A 179 10.09 -10.79 -6.86
N ARG A 180 9.29 -10.61 -7.92
CA ARG A 180 8.64 -11.74 -8.61
C ARG A 180 9.66 -12.76 -9.07
N PRO A 181 9.49 -14.06 -8.77
CA PRO A 181 10.38 -15.12 -9.28
C PRO A 181 10.45 -15.14 -10.82
N ILE A 182 9.32 -14.89 -11.51
CA ILE A 182 9.22 -14.79 -12.96
C ILE A 182 8.29 -13.64 -13.31
N GLN A 183 8.71 -12.76 -14.22
CA GLN A 183 7.90 -11.62 -14.64
C GLN A 183 6.87 -12.01 -15.72
N ASN A 184 5.70 -11.37 -15.67
CA ASN A 184 4.68 -11.40 -16.73
C ASN A 184 4.08 -12.78 -17.07
N VAL A 185 4.07 -13.73 -16.13
CA VAL A 185 3.51 -15.08 -16.34
C VAL A 185 2.15 -15.28 -15.66
N VAL A 186 1.89 -14.55 -14.58
CA VAL A 186 0.63 -14.57 -13.83
C VAL A 186 0.34 -13.17 -13.27
N ALA A 187 -0.92 -12.90 -12.98
CA ALA A 187 -1.29 -11.83 -12.06
C ALA A 187 -1.11 -12.35 -10.62
N ASP A 188 -0.62 -11.50 -9.73
CA ASP A 188 -0.25 -11.86 -8.38
C ASP A 188 -0.78 -10.87 -7.32
N PRO A 189 -2.11 -10.60 -7.29
CA PRO A 189 -2.67 -9.70 -6.30
C PRO A 189 -2.44 -10.18 -4.88
N ASN A 190 -2.24 -9.22 -3.96
CA ASN A 190 -2.15 -9.46 -2.54
C ASN A 190 -3.49 -9.14 -1.85
N PRO A 191 -4.08 -10.08 -1.08
CA PRO A 191 -5.30 -9.83 -0.31
C PRO A 191 -5.05 -9.07 0.99
N ASN A 192 -3.82 -8.92 1.41
CA ASN A 192 -3.42 -8.24 2.63
C ASN A 192 -2.05 -7.57 2.51
N LEU A 193 -1.78 -6.66 3.43
CA LEU A 193 -0.49 -5.99 3.60
C LEU A 193 -0.29 -5.69 5.08
N THR A 194 0.86 -6.05 5.64
CA THR A 194 1.24 -5.69 7.01
C THR A 194 2.58 -4.96 7.00
N VAL A 195 2.61 -3.80 7.63
CA VAL A 195 3.82 -2.99 7.84
C VAL A 195 4.03 -2.78 9.33
N GLN A 196 5.27 -2.90 9.78
CA GLN A 196 5.70 -2.62 11.16
C GLN A 196 6.92 -1.73 11.10
N LEU A 197 6.87 -0.60 11.82
CA LEU A 197 7.97 0.35 11.92
C LEU A 197 8.51 0.36 13.36
N PHE A 198 9.82 0.37 13.51
CA PHE A 198 10.46 0.63 14.80
C PHE A 198 10.92 2.09 14.94
N ARG A 199 10.92 2.85 13.84
CA ARG A 199 11.05 4.31 13.80
C ARG A 199 10.32 4.90 12.60
N PRO A 200 9.90 6.16 12.65
CA PRO A 200 9.34 6.83 11.47
C PRO A 200 10.40 6.99 10.38
N PRO A 201 9.99 7.05 9.09
CA PRO A 201 10.90 7.37 8.00
C PRO A 201 11.46 8.78 8.13
N SER A 202 12.73 8.96 7.76
CA SER A 202 13.39 10.24 7.64
C SER A 202 13.53 10.64 6.17
N GLY A 203 12.96 11.78 5.81
CA GLY A 203 12.95 12.26 4.42
C GLY A 203 11.90 11.57 3.54
N PRO A 204 11.90 11.86 2.23
CA PRO A 204 10.82 11.49 1.32
C PRO A 204 10.98 10.10 0.67
N TRP A 205 12.11 9.44 0.84
CA TRP A 205 12.41 8.17 0.18
C TRP A 205 12.11 6.97 1.07
N VAL A 206 11.39 6.01 0.51
CA VAL A 206 11.15 4.69 1.10
C VAL A 206 11.77 3.63 0.21
N GLY A 207 12.70 2.86 0.76
CA GLY A 207 13.32 1.71 0.10
C GLY A 207 12.65 0.40 0.51
N VAL A 208 12.49 -0.51 -0.43
CA VAL A 208 11.98 -1.86 -0.20
C VAL A 208 13.01 -2.87 -0.71
N ARG A 209 13.59 -3.65 0.20
CA ARG A 209 14.41 -4.82 -0.13
C ARG A 209 13.51 -6.05 0.03
N ALA A 210 13.01 -6.54 -1.08
CA ALA A 210 11.94 -7.53 -1.13
C ALA A 210 12.42 -8.94 -1.39
N GLU A 211 11.67 -9.91 -0.88
CA GLU A 211 11.72 -11.33 -1.25
C GLU A 211 10.29 -11.82 -1.52
N THR A 212 10.12 -12.61 -2.58
CA THR A 212 8.82 -13.21 -2.91
C THR A 212 9.02 -14.68 -3.26
N ARG A 213 8.18 -15.52 -2.68
CA ARG A 213 8.15 -16.96 -2.93
C ARG A 213 6.79 -17.39 -3.45
N TRP A 214 6.79 -18.22 -4.47
CA TRP A 214 5.59 -18.78 -5.08
C TRP A 214 5.51 -20.29 -4.87
N ARG A 215 4.27 -20.75 -4.72
CA ARG A 215 3.89 -22.18 -4.75
C ARG A 215 2.82 -22.38 -5.83
N PRO A 216 3.17 -22.48 -7.12
CA PRO A 216 2.23 -22.51 -8.24
C PRO A 216 1.23 -23.65 -8.14
N ALA A 217 1.64 -24.82 -7.64
CA ALA A 217 0.75 -25.98 -7.45
C ALA A 217 -0.43 -25.71 -6.51
N ALA A 218 -0.34 -24.67 -5.66
CA ALA A 218 -1.43 -24.24 -4.77
C ALA A 218 -2.04 -22.89 -5.17
N GLY A 219 -1.51 -22.23 -6.21
CA GLY A 219 -1.95 -20.88 -6.59
C GLY A 219 -1.60 -19.80 -5.57
N LEU A 220 -0.59 -20.01 -4.72
CA LEU A 220 -0.27 -19.18 -3.58
C LEU A 220 1.18 -18.66 -3.62
N GLY A 221 1.41 -17.56 -2.91
CA GLY A 221 2.72 -17.03 -2.64
C GLY A 221 2.74 -16.18 -1.37
N ALA A 222 3.92 -15.69 -1.03
CA ALA A 222 4.13 -14.73 0.04
C ALA A 222 5.24 -13.76 -0.36
N GLY A 223 5.03 -12.48 -0.06
CA GLY A 223 6.03 -11.42 -0.16
C GLY A 223 6.44 -10.94 1.22
N SER A 224 7.71 -10.65 1.41
CA SER A 224 8.24 -10.02 2.61
C SER A 224 9.39 -9.10 2.27
N GLY A 225 9.70 -8.15 3.15
CA GLY A 225 10.80 -7.23 2.89
C GLY A 225 11.22 -6.42 4.09
N VAL A 226 12.41 -5.85 3.93
CA VAL A 226 12.97 -4.82 4.80
C VAL A 226 12.59 -3.48 4.22
N LEU A 227 12.05 -2.61 5.06
CA LEU A 227 11.76 -1.22 4.74
C LEU A 227 12.93 -0.34 5.18
N LEU A 228 13.33 0.58 4.30
CA LEU A 228 14.46 1.47 4.50
C LEU A 228 14.05 2.93 4.21
N ASP A 229 14.82 3.84 4.75
CA ASP A 229 14.94 5.22 4.27
C ASP A 229 16.40 5.55 3.93
N ALA A 230 16.69 6.80 3.61
CA ALA A 230 18.05 7.21 3.25
C ALA A 230 19.10 6.98 4.36
N ILE A 231 18.70 6.86 5.62
CA ILE A 231 19.61 6.66 6.77
C ILE A 231 19.64 5.21 7.28
N GLY A 232 18.88 4.28 6.68
CA GLY A 232 18.91 2.84 7.00
C GLY A 232 17.55 2.21 7.20
N GLU A 233 17.50 1.10 7.91
CA GLU A 233 16.25 0.35 8.13
C GLU A 233 15.26 1.13 9.00
N ILE A 234 13.97 1.01 8.64
CA ILE A 234 12.84 1.60 9.38
C ILE A 234 11.84 0.55 9.86
N GLY A 235 11.79 -0.63 9.22
CA GLY A 235 10.79 -1.62 9.54
C GLY A 235 10.75 -2.85 8.63
N ARG A 236 9.60 -3.50 8.65
CA ARG A 236 9.34 -4.74 7.91
C ARG A 236 7.98 -4.66 7.21
N VAL A 237 7.87 -5.41 6.13
CA VAL A 237 6.63 -5.61 5.37
C VAL A 237 6.42 -7.09 5.10
N SER A 238 5.15 -7.52 5.08
CA SER A 238 4.74 -8.86 4.68
C SER A 238 3.35 -8.87 4.07
N MET A 239 3.11 -9.84 3.17
CA MET A 239 1.82 -10.03 2.51
C MET A 239 1.66 -11.46 1.99
N SER A 240 0.42 -11.90 1.88
CA SER A 240 0.05 -13.07 1.09
C SER A 240 -0.07 -12.68 -0.38
N VAL A 241 0.12 -13.65 -1.27
CA VAL A 241 -0.02 -13.45 -2.72
C VAL A 241 -0.89 -14.57 -3.29
N ILE A 242 -1.82 -14.21 -4.17
CA ILE A 242 -2.67 -15.15 -4.90
C ILE A 242 -2.20 -15.17 -6.35
N LEU A 243 -1.85 -16.34 -6.88
CA LEU A 243 -1.41 -16.49 -8.27
C LEU A 243 -2.63 -16.74 -9.16
N VAL A 244 -2.90 -15.81 -10.07
CA VAL A 244 -4.04 -15.89 -11.01
C VAL A 244 -3.48 -15.97 -12.43
N PRO A 245 -3.77 -17.06 -13.17
CA PRO A 245 -3.37 -17.14 -14.58
C PRO A 245 -3.94 -15.97 -15.39
N PHE A 246 -3.16 -15.43 -16.32
CA PHE A 246 -3.73 -14.50 -17.29
C PHE A 246 -4.73 -15.24 -18.19
N PRO A 247 -5.87 -14.60 -18.54
CA PRO A 247 -6.83 -15.21 -19.45
C PRO A 247 -6.15 -15.55 -20.79
N LYS A 248 -6.40 -16.76 -21.30
CA LYS A 248 -5.89 -17.17 -22.59
C LYS A 248 -6.44 -16.26 -23.68
N ARG A 249 -5.65 -16.04 -24.74
CA ARG A 249 -6.01 -15.12 -25.84
C ARG A 249 -7.37 -15.46 -26.50
N ALA A 250 -7.75 -16.75 -26.50
CA ALA A 250 -9.05 -17.23 -26.98
C ALA A 250 -10.24 -16.75 -26.10
N ASP A 251 -10.05 -16.71 -24.77
CA ASP A 251 -11.09 -16.29 -23.82
C ASP A 251 -11.34 -14.77 -23.90
N LYS A 252 -10.34 -13.98 -24.26
CA LYS A 252 -10.48 -12.53 -24.52
C LYS A 252 -11.35 -12.25 -25.73
N VAL A 253 -11.17 -12.99 -26.82
CA VAL A 253 -11.94 -12.79 -28.07
C VAL A 253 -13.41 -13.17 -27.85
N ALA A 254 -13.69 -14.21 -27.06
CA ALA A 254 -15.05 -14.61 -26.69
C ALA A 254 -15.76 -13.57 -25.81
N ALA A 255 -15.06 -12.97 -24.84
CA ALA A 255 -15.61 -11.93 -23.98
C ALA A 255 -15.88 -10.60 -24.72
N GLU A 256 -14.99 -10.21 -25.65
CA GLU A 256 -15.18 -9.03 -26.50
C GLU A 256 -16.28 -9.23 -27.56
N GLY A 257 -16.48 -10.47 -28.03
CA GLY A 257 -17.57 -10.85 -28.96
C GLY A 257 -18.96 -10.86 -28.31
N ALA A 258 -19.04 -11.22 -27.01
CA ALA A 258 -20.30 -11.25 -26.26
C ALA A 258 -20.81 -9.86 -25.84
N SER A 259 -19.96 -8.82 -25.88
CA SER A 259 -20.34 -7.45 -25.49
C SER A 259 -20.83 -6.55 -26.65
N LYS A 260 -20.90 -7.06 -27.90
CA LYS A 260 -21.50 -6.30 -28.99
C LYS A 260 -23.01 -6.52 -29.05
N PRO A 261 -23.83 -5.47 -28.85
CA PRO A 261 -25.27 -5.58 -29.08
C PRO A 261 -25.54 -5.92 -30.54
N MET A 262 -26.44 -6.87 -30.76
CA MET A 262 -26.95 -7.16 -32.12
C MET A 262 -27.57 -5.90 -32.71
N PRO A 263 -27.29 -5.56 -34.00
CA PRO A 263 -28.01 -4.48 -34.66
C PRO A 263 -29.50 -4.85 -34.72
N ALA A 264 -30.35 -3.90 -34.32
CA ALA A 264 -31.82 -4.03 -34.50
C ALA A 264 -32.09 -4.30 -35.98
N SER A 265 -32.77 -5.40 -36.26
CA SER A 265 -33.33 -5.68 -37.57
C SER A 265 -34.57 -4.81 -37.77
N ASP A 266 -34.54 -3.99 -38.82
CA ASP A 266 -35.71 -3.25 -39.37
C ASP A 266 -36.82 -4.18 -39.81
#